data_8ddfcf96bf8ec14c5f1b311994536085
#
_entry.id   8ddfcf96bf8ec14c5f1b311994536085
#
_cell.length_a   1.000
_cell.length_b   1.000
_cell.length_c   1.000
_cell.angle_alpha   90.00
_cell.angle_beta   90.00
_cell.angle_gamma   90.00
#
_symmetry.space_group_name_H-M   'P 1'
#
loop_
_entity.id
_entity.type
_entity.pdbx_description
1 polymer ?
#
loop_
_entity_poly.entity_id
_entity_poly.type
_entity_poly.pdbx_seq_one_letter_code
_entity_poly.pdbx_strand_id
1 'polypeptide(L)'
;PLAIDKYLGRISGPLLDRIDLHIEVPPVPYEDLAGSAEGTSSAALRRLVEVARTVQARRFGPGAGLLNGRMTPRQIRQYCRLDSHGQAVLKHAVETLGLSARAHDRILRVARTIADLQEAEPIRAEHVAEAIAYRALDRRLWTR
;
A
#
# COMPACT_ATOMS: atom_id res chain seq x y z
N PRO A 1 23.24 12.76 -5.16
CA PRO A 1 22.17 12.51 -6.14
C PRO A 1 22.58 11.42 -7.13
N LEU A 2 23.73 11.53 -7.83
CA LEU A 2 24.20 10.60 -8.87
C LEU A 2 24.36 9.14 -8.40
N ALA A 3 24.80 8.89 -7.17
CA ALA A 3 24.97 7.55 -6.63
C ALA A 3 23.61 6.85 -6.36
N ILE A 4 22.63 7.59 -5.88
CA ILE A 4 21.26 7.10 -5.64
C ILE A 4 20.59 6.80 -6.99
N ASP A 5 20.71 7.70 -7.96
CA ASP A 5 20.17 7.50 -9.30
C ASP A 5 20.78 6.29 -10.02
N LYS A 6 22.09 6.09 -9.85
CA LYS A 6 22.79 4.91 -10.38
C LYS A 6 22.36 3.62 -9.70
N TYR A 7 22.06 3.66 -8.40
CA TYR A 7 21.54 2.51 -7.65
C TYR A 7 20.11 2.18 -8.06
N LEU A 8 19.22 3.18 -8.11
CA LEU A 8 17.83 3.03 -8.54
C LEU A 8 17.74 2.54 -9.99
N GLY A 9 18.65 2.98 -10.86
CA GLY A 9 18.73 2.52 -12.26
C GLY A 9 19.06 1.03 -12.43
N ARG A 10 19.51 0.34 -11.37
CA ARG A 10 19.71 -1.12 -11.35
C ARG A 10 18.43 -1.90 -11.05
N ILE A 11 17.41 -1.23 -10.53
CA ILE A 11 16.11 -1.85 -10.22
C ILE A 11 15.26 -1.76 -11.48
N SER A 12 14.91 -2.92 -12.05
CA SER A 12 14.08 -2.95 -13.26
C SER A 12 12.63 -2.55 -12.94
N GLY A 13 11.95 -1.88 -13.90
CA GLY A 13 10.54 -1.55 -13.80
C GLY A 13 9.67 -2.76 -13.44
N PRO A 14 9.84 -3.93 -14.11
CA PRO A 14 9.11 -5.15 -13.74
C PRO A 14 9.34 -5.66 -12.32
N LEU A 15 10.47 -5.34 -11.69
CA LEU A 15 10.72 -5.68 -10.29
C LEU A 15 9.94 -4.74 -9.37
N LEU A 16 9.95 -3.43 -9.64
CA LEU A 16 9.17 -2.45 -8.88
C LEU A 16 7.67 -2.73 -8.96
N ASP A 17 7.18 -3.10 -10.12
CA ASP A 17 5.80 -3.54 -10.30
C ASP A 17 5.41 -4.74 -9.39
N ARG A 18 6.38 -5.50 -8.90
CA ARG A 18 6.16 -6.64 -8.01
C ARG A 18 6.25 -6.29 -6.53
N ILE A 19 6.76 -5.12 -6.19
CA ILE A 19 6.82 -4.62 -4.80
C ILE A 19 5.51 -3.92 -4.49
N ASP A 20 4.87 -4.25 -3.37
CA ASP A 20 3.58 -3.69 -3.00
C ASP A 20 3.69 -2.28 -2.42
N LEU A 21 4.71 -2.03 -1.60
CA LEU A 21 4.92 -0.78 -0.86
C LEU A 21 6.33 -0.24 -1.10
N HIS A 22 6.42 1.04 -1.43
CA HIS A 22 7.68 1.78 -1.50
C HIS A 22 7.69 2.81 -0.37
N ILE A 23 8.67 2.72 0.52
CA ILE A 23 8.79 3.62 1.68
C ILE A 23 10.13 4.32 1.61
N GLU A 24 10.11 5.65 1.64
CA GLU A 24 11.30 6.47 1.80
C GLU A 24 11.55 6.71 3.29
N VAL A 25 12.70 6.25 3.78
CA VAL A 25 13.11 6.43 5.17
C VAL A 25 14.13 7.55 5.23
N PRO A 26 13.77 8.73 5.76
CA PRO A 26 14.70 9.85 5.91
C PRO A 26 15.78 9.54 6.98
N PRO A 27 16.94 10.22 6.93
CA PRO A 27 17.90 10.18 8.03
C PRO A 27 17.25 10.63 9.35
N VAL A 28 17.59 9.96 10.43
CA VAL A 28 17.12 10.33 11.78
C VAL A 28 17.96 11.52 12.27
N PRO A 29 17.35 12.67 12.66
CA PRO A 29 18.05 13.78 13.28
C PRO A 29 18.77 13.35 14.56
N TYR A 30 19.89 14.00 14.87
CA TYR A 30 20.65 13.66 16.07
C TYR A 30 19.86 13.84 17.38
N GLU A 31 19.00 14.85 17.40
CA GLU A 31 18.12 15.13 18.54
C GLU A 31 17.16 13.97 18.83
N ASP A 32 16.65 13.32 17.79
CA ASP A 32 15.75 12.17 17.91
C ASP A 32 16.52 10.90 18.35
N LEU A 33 17.81 10.78 17.96
CA LEU A 33 18.69 9.69 18.40
C LEU A 33 19.10 9.83 19.86
N ALA A 34 19.32 11.07 20.32
CA ALA A 34 19.71 11.38 21.69
C ALA A 34 18.50 11.48 22.64
N GLY A 35 17.29 11.63 22.09
CA GLY A 35 16.04 11.75 22.83
C GLY A 35 15.50 10.41 23.30
N SER A 36 14.63 10.46 24.31
CA SER A 36 13.89 9.31 24.82
C SER A 36 12.49 9.17 24.19
N ALA A 37 12.31 9.66 22.95
CA ALA A 37 11.02 9.57 22.27
C ALA A 37 10.62 8.10 22.08
N GLU A 38 9.60 7.67 22.81
CA GLU A 38 9.03 6.34 22.65
C GLU A 38 8.16 6.31 21.38
N GLY A 39 8.55 5.51 20.42
CA GLY A 39 7.73 5.20 19.25
C GLY A 39 6.53 4.32 19.61
N THR A 40 5.72 3.98 18.61
CA THR A 40 4.60 3.06 18.79
C THR A 40 5.09 1.69 19.25
N SER A 41 4.58 1.20 20.38
CA SER A 41 5.01 -0.09 20.92
C SER A 41 4.61 -1.27 20.03
N SER A 42 5.44 -2.33 20.05
CA SER A 42 5.14 -3.57 19.31
C SER A 42 3.79 -4.18 19.73
N ALA A 43 3.36 -4.01 20.97
CA ALA A 43 2.06 -4.48 21.45
C ALA A 43 0.90 -3.70 20.82
N ALA A 44 1.05 -2.39 20.61
CA ALA A 44 0.06 -1.57 19.94
C ALA A 44 -0.02 -1.92 18.44
N LEU A 45 1.11 -2.06 17.77
CA LEU A 45 1.16 -2.49 16.36
C LEU A 45 0.55 -3.88 16.17
N ARG A 46 0.83 -4.82 17.08
CA ARG A 46 0.26 -6.17 17.03
C ARG A 46 -1.27 -6.13 17.09
N ARG A 47 -1.86 -5.32 17.97
CA ARG A 47 -3.32 -5.18 18.08
C ARG A 47 -3.94 -4.72 16.76
N LEU A 48 -3.36 -3.74 16.09
CA LEU A 48 -3.84 -3.28 14.78
C LEU A 48 -3.78 -4.41 13.72
N VAL A 49 -2.68 -5.16 13.71
CA VAL A 49 -2.55 -6.31 12.80
C VAL A 49 -3.60 -7.37 13.09
N GLU A 50 -3.86 -7.69 14.36
CA GLU A 50 -4.86 -8.70 14.78
C GLU A 50 -6.28 -8.27 14.37
N VAL A 51 -6.62 -6.98 14.48
CA VAL A 51 -7.89 -6.44 13.98
C VAL A 51 -8.03 -6.69 12.48
N ALA A 52 -7.07 -6.24 11.67
CA ALA A 52 -7.10 -6.44 10.23
C ALA A 52 -7.16 -7.93 9.84
N ARG A 53 -6.42 -8.79 10.54
CA ARG A 53 -6.43 -10.25 10.33
C ARG A 53 -7.79 -10.88 10.64
N THR A 54 -8.46 -10.39 11.68
CA THR A 54 -9.82 -10.85 12.03
C THR A 54 -10.82 -10.48 10.93
N VAL A 55 -10.75 -9.26 10.41
CA VAL A 55 -11.59 -8.82 9.28
C VAL A 55 -11.35 -9.68 8.04
N GLN A 56 -10.08 -9.96 7.72
CA GLN A 56 -9.72 -10.81 6.59
C GLN A 56 -10.19 -12.27 6.77
N ALA A 57 -10.06 -12.82 7.97
CA ALA A 57 -10.55 -14.17 8.27
C ALA A 57 -12.08 -14.30 8.11
N ARG A 58 -12.83 -13.27 8.51
CA ARG A 58 -14.28 -13.20 8.25
C ARG A 58 -14.60 -13.15 6.75
N ARG A 59 -13.83 -12.38 5.98
CA ARG A 59 -14.01 -12.20 4.53
C ARG A 59 -13.75 -13.47 3.74
N PHE A 60 -12.70 -14.21 4.06
CA PHE A 60 -12.25 -15.37 3.29
C PHE A 60 -12.70 -16.72 3.86
N GLY A 61 -13.24 -16.72 5.07
CA GLY A 61 -13.66 -17.90 5.79
C GLY A 61 -12.58 -18.42 6.75
N PRO A 62 -13.02 -19.11 7.84
CA PRO A 62 -12.10 -19.66 8.83
C PRO A 62 -11.21 -20.74 8.20
N GLY A 63 -9.92 -20.69 8.53
CA GLY A 63 -8.94 -21.67 8.05
C GLY A 63 -8.39 -21.44 6.65
N ALA A 64 -8.92 -20.47 5.88
CA ALA A 64 -8.44 -20.20 4.53
C ALA A 64 -7.00 -19.65 4.49
N GLY A 65 -6.48 -19.09 5.58
CA GLY A 65 -5.13 -18.51 5.65
C GLY A 65 -4.86 -17.42 4.62
N LEU A 66 -5.91 -16.99 3.91
CA LEU A 66 -5.82 -16.02 2.83
C LEU A 66 -5.65 -14.59 3.38
N LEU A 67 -4.84 -13.83 2.70
CA LEU A 67 -4.59 -12.41 2.96
C LEU A 67 -5.00 -11.58 1.74
N ASN A 68 -5.32 -10.30 1.98
CA ASN A 68 -5.61 -9.37 0.88
C ASN A 68 -4.52 -9.37 -0.20
N GLY A 69 -3.24 -9.44 0.19
CA GLY A 69 -2.11 -9.49 -0.73
C GLY A 69 -2.11 -10.69 -1.69
N ARG A 70 -2.87 -11.74 -1.36
CA ARG A 70 -3.00 -12.97 -2.17
C ARG A 70 -4.34 -13.09 -2.90
N MET A 71 -5.17 -12.05 -2.89
CA MET A 71 -6.43 -12.07 -3.64
C MET A 71 -6.21 -12.33 -5.12
N THR A 72 -7.02 -13.20 -5.68
CA THR A 72 -7.13 -13.39 -7.13
C THR A 72 -7.82 -12.19 -7.79
N PRO A 73 -7.73 -11.99 -9.11
CA PRO A 73 -8.44 -10.91 -9.80
C PRO A 73 -9.97 -10.97 -9.58
N ARG A 74 -10.54 -12.15 -9.45
CA ARG A 74 -11.97 -12.31 -9.11
C ARG A 74 -12.29 -11.78 -7.72
N GLN A 75 -11.44 -12.08 -6.73
CA GLN A 75 -11.60 -11.61 -5.36
C GLN A 75 -11.39 -10.10 -5.24
N ILE A 76 -10.44 -9.52 -6.00
CA ILE A 76 -10.26 -8.07 -6.05
C ILE A 76 -11.56 -7.41 -6.53
N ARG A 77 -12.15 -7.86 -7.63
CA ARG A 77 -13.43 -7.34 -8.12
C ARG A 77 -14.58 -7.48 -7.12
N GLN A 78 -14.54 -8.52 -6.31
CA GLN A 78 -15.58 -8.79 -5.32
C GLN A 78 -15.42 -7.94 -4.06
N TYR A 79 -14.20 -7.84 -3.52
CA TYR A 79 -13.93 -7.28 -2.18
C TYR A 79 -13.30 -5.88 -2.18
N CYS A 80 -12.81 -5.41 -3.33
CA CYS A 80 -12.18 -4.09 -3.46
C CYS A 80 -13.04 -3.12 -4.28
N ARG A 81 -14.35 -3.13 -4.06
CA ARG A 81 -15.25 -2.18 -4.71
C ARG A 81 -15.03 -0.78 -4.16
N LEU A 82 -14.88 0.18 -5.06
CA LEU A 82 -14.72 1.59 -4.77
C LEU A 82 -16.03 2.32 -5.04
N ASP A 83 -16.29 3.38 -4.28
CA ASP A 83 -17.31 4.35 -4.63
C ASP A 83 -16.86 5.23 -5.82
N SER A 84 -17.72 6.12 -6.28
CA SER A 84 -17.42 7.00 -7.43
C SER A 84 -16.22 7.90 -7.17
N HIS A 85 -16.02 8.36 -5.95
CA HIS A 85 -14.90 9.22 -5.56
C HIS A 85 -13.58 8.43 -5.55
N GLY A 86 -13.56 7.25 -4.92
CA GLY A 86 -12.38 6.37 -4.92
C GLY A 86 -12.00 5.92 -6.33
N GLN A 87 -13.00 5.66 -7.20
CA GLN A 87 -12.75 5.37 -8.62
C GLN A 87 -12.10 6.54 -9.34
N ALA A 88 -12.58 7.77 -9.12
CA ALA A 88 -12.02 8.97 -9.73
C ALA A 88 -10.56 9.19 -9.29
N VAL A 89 -10.26 9.03 -7.99
CA VAL A 89 -8.90 9.14 -7.45
C VAL A 89 -7.98 8.10 -8.07
N LEU A 90 -8.41 6.84 -8.13
CA LEU A 90 -7.60 5.76 -8.72
C LEU A 90 -7.38 5.97 -10.21
N LYS A 91 -8.44 6.33 -10.97
CA LYS A 91 -8.35 6.63 -12.39
C LYS A 91 -7.34 7.74 -12.66
N HIS A 92 -7.46 8.87 -11.94
CA HIS A 92 -6.52 9.99 -12.07
C HIS A 92 -5.07 9.56 -11.82
N ALA A 93 -4.82 8.76 -10.78
CA ALA A 93 -3.48 8.25 -10.50
C ALA A 93 -2.95 7.34 -11.61
N VAL A 94 -3.78 6.43 -12.14
CA VAL A 94 -3.39 5.55 -13.25
C VAL A 94 -3.00 6.36 -14.48
N GLU A 95 -3.80 7.36 -14.85
CA GLU A 95 -3.56 8.22 -16.01
C GLU A 95 -2.34 9.14 -15.83
N THR A 96 -2.20 9.74 -14.63
CA THR A 96 -1.12 10.72 -14.37
C THR A 96 0.24 10.05 -14.14
N LEU A 97 0.25 8.88 -13.48
CA LEU A 97 1.47 8.17 -13.11
C LEU A 97 1.84 7.07 -14.11
N GLY A 98 1.02 6.80 -15.13
CA GLY A 98 1.25 5.74 -16.10
C GLY A 98 1.28 4.34 -15.47
N LEU A 99 0.45 4.08 -14.46
CA LEU A 99 0.50 2.84 -13.69
C LEU A 99 0.07 1.63 -14.52
N SER A 100 0.79 0.53 -14.35
CA SER A 100 0.44 -0.74 -14.98
C SER A 100 -0.82 -1.37 -14.36
N ALA A 101 -1.45 -2.31 -15.06
CA ALA A 101 -2.57 -3.09 -14.53
C ALA A 101 -2.19 -3.85 -13.24
N ARG A 102 -0.91 -4.24 -13.10
CA ARG A 102 -0.41 -4.87 -11.87
C ARG A 102 -0.35 -3.88 -10.72
N ALA A 103 0.12 -2.66 -10.98
CA ALA A 103 0.15 -1.59 -9.97
C ALA A 103 -1.28 -1.24 -9.51
N HIS A 104 -2.25 -1.15 -10.44
CA HIS A 104 -3.66 -0.97 -10.11
C HIS A 104 -4.17 -2.02 -9.13
N ASP A 105 -3.97 -3.31 -9.41
CA ASP A 105 -4.43 -4.40 -8.55
C ASP A 105 -3.73 -4.38 -7.17
N ARG A 106 -2.46 -3.96 -7.12
CA ARG A 106 -1.73 -3.81 -5.84
C ARG A 106 -2.27 -2.67 -5.01
N ILE A 107 -2.53 -1.51 -5.62
CA ILE A 107 -3.17 -0.38 -4.95
C ILE A 107 -4.49 -0.82 -4.32
N LEU A 108 -5.32 -1.57 -5.03
CA LEU A 108 -6.60 -2.06 -4.48
C LEU A 108 -6.41 -3.00 -3.28
N ARG A 109 -5.42 -3.90 -3.33
CA ARG A 109 -5.12 -4.80 -2.19
C ARG A 109 -4.60 -4.02 -0.97
N VAL A 110 -3.75 -3.02 -1.19
CA VAL A 110 -3.23 -2.16 -0.12
C VAL A 110 -4.36 -1.30 0.45
N ALA A 111 -5.17 -0.63 -0.39
CA ALA A 111 -6.31 0.15 0.04
C ALA A 111 -7.32 -0.68 0.86
N ARG A 112 -7.58 -1.94 0.45
CA ARG A 112 -8.41 -2.87 1.23
C ARG A 112 -7.79 -3.18 2.59
N THR A 113 -6.46 -3.32 2.66
CA THR A 113 -5.77 -3.60 3.92
C THR A 113 -5.79 -2.38 4.85
N ILE A 114 -5.63 -1.17 4.32
CA ILE A 114 -5.76 0.07 5.09
C ILE A 114 -7.18 0.19 5.66
N ALA A 115 -8.21 -0.05 4.84
CA ALA A 115 -9.59 -0.05 5.30
C ALA A 115 -9.86 -1.13 6.36
N ASP A 116 -9.23 -2.31 6.26
CA ASP A 116 -9.35 -3.37 7.29
C ASP A 116 -8.70 -2.97 8.62
N LEU A 117 -7.58 -2.23 8.59
CA LEU A 117 -6.94 -1.68 9.79
C LEU A 117 -7.83 -0.66 10.51
N GLN A 118 -8.70 0.02 9.78
CA GLN A 118 -9.67 0.99 10.30
C GLN A 118 -11.07 0.38 10.54
N GLU A 119 -11.21 -0.93 10.39
CA GLU A 119 -12.49 -1.66 10.45
C GLU A 119 -13.57 -1.08 9.52
N ALA A 120 -13.16 -0.39 8.47
CA ALA A 120 -14.07 0.20 7.48
C ALA A 120 -14.49 -0.85 6.45
N GLU A 121 -15.81 -1.05 6.28
CA GLU A 121 -16.31 -1.99 5.28
C GLU A 121 -16.09 -1.47 3.84
N PRO A 122 -16.47 -0.22 3.47
CA PRO A 122 -16.18 0.32 2.15
C PRO A 122 -14.74 0.83 2.08
N ILE A 123 -14.11 0.62 0.92
CA ILE A 123 -12.86 1.31 0.60
C ILE A 123 -13.22 2.73 0.17
N ARG A 124 -12.78 3.73 0.95
CA ARG A 124 -13.00 5.14 0.67
C ARG A 124 -11.84 5.74 -0.13
N ALA A 125 -12.05 6.94 -0.69
CA ALA A 125 -11.05 7.67 -1.45
C ALA A 125 -9.75 7.90 -0.65
N GLU A 126 -9.83 8.15 0.66
CA GLU A 126 -8.67 8.30 1.55
C GLU A 126 -7.79 7.06 1.60
N HIS A 127 -8.38 5.86 1.66
CA HIS A 127 -7.63 4.59 1.64
C HIS A 127 -6.92 4.38 0.30
N VAL A 128 -7.56 4.80 -0.79
CA VAL A 128 -6.98 4.74 -2.14
C VAL A 128 -5.83 5.73 -2.27
N ALA A 129 -6.00 6.97 -1.79
CA ALA A 129 -4.97 8.00 -1.81
C ALA A 129 -3.73 7.58 -1.01
N GLU A 130 -3.92 7.01 0.19
CA GLU A 130 -2.83 6.46 0.99
C GLU A 130 -2.12 5.31 0.29
N ALA A 131 -2.87 4.37 -0.30
CA ALA A 131 -2.29 3.25 -1.05
C ALA A 131 -1.46 3.72 -2.27
N ILE A 132 -1.88 4.81 -2.94
CA ILE A 132 -1.15 5.42 -4.04
C ILE A 132 0.15 6.08 -3.52
N ALA A 133 0.12 6.72 -2.35
CA ALA A 133 1.31 7.34 -1.75
C ALA A 133 2.44 6.32 -1.52
N TYR A 134 2.12 5.07 -1.20
CA TYR A 134 3.09 3.98 -1.11
C TYR A 134 3.66 3.53 -2.45
N ARG A 135 3.25 4.13 -3.58
CA ARG A 135 3.79 3.88 -4.91
C ARG A 135 4.63 5.06 -5.44
N ALA A 136 5.15 5.90 -4.55
CA ALA A 136 5.87 7.13 -4.91
C ALA A 136 7.10 6.92 -5.81
N LEU A 137 7.76 5.76 -5.74
CA LEU A 137 8.91 5.45 -6.61
C LEU A 137 8.51 5.16 -8.06
N ASP A 138 7.28 4.75 -8.33
CA ASP A 138 6.80 4.55 -9.70
C ASP A 138 6.91 5.86 -10.50
N ARG A 139 6.57 6.99 -9.87
CA ARG A 139 6.67 8.33 -10.49
C ARG A 139 8.10 8.72 -10.86
N ARG A 140 9.11 8.40 -10.05
CA ARG A 140 10.51 8.81 -10.28
C ARG A 140 11.22 8.06 -11.41
N LEU A 141 10.71 6.90 -11.78
CA LEU A 141 11.34 6.00 -12.75
C LEU A 141 10.71 6.07 -14.15
N TRP A 142 9.47 6.56 -14.27
CA TRP A 142 8.76 6.70 -15.54
C TRP A 142 8.88 8.09 -16.16
N THR A 143 9.44 9.08 -15.45
CA THR A 143 9.66 10.45 -15.95
C THR A 143 11.04 10.66 -16.57
N ARG A 144 11.71 9.60 -17.00
CA ARG A 144 12.97 9.66 -17.78
C ARG A 144 12.76 9.29 -19.24
#